data_14f376170d241c5cbb9b4ee26ce2471a
#
_entry.id   14f376170d241c5cbb9b4ee26ce2471a
#
_cell.length_a   1.000
_cell.length_b   1.000
_cell.length_c   1.000
_cell.angle_alpha   90.00
_cell.angle_beta   90.00
_cell.angle_gamma   90.00
#
_symmetry.space_group_name_H-M   'P 1'
#
loop_
_entity.id
_entity.type
_entity.pdbx_description
1 polymer ?
#
loop_
_entity_poly.entity_id
_entity_poly.type
_entity_poly.pdbx_seq_one_letter_code
_entity_poly.pdbx_strand_id
1 'polypeptide(L)'
;MPKKFSSTNQSVITQMMPAALMQAASAVAAPRGGHCTAKGIGASKCVPSKCLTRLRVSCGVVAPDTTKDKRIPVTVLTGYLGSGKTTLVNHILTNKEHGKRVAIIENEFGDVGIDDALMAKNAKEEIEEEVVVMLNGCICCTVRQDLVQVLNKFKMRIDQDSLKLDGVIIETTGMADPAPVAQTFFVDDSVSSTFRLDGIVTLVDAKHIEQHLDDPRPEGVENEAVEQVAFADRVILNKIDLVDEKDLDRVEARIKSINTSAFIQRAEKSTVSVESVLDLHAFDLKKTIEMDPEFLNTDNEHEHDTTVSSVSIVEEHALDLGSIETWLNDLVRNKGADMYRMKGVLNIAGSPTRFMFQAVHMMFNGEFDEPWGSEEKRESRFVFIGKNLDHDVLKKGFQDCILTPAFEEKKKAALRFKIGTKVECQIGDEWAKGKIISLLYRDESGMCAPYQIELNDGTLIYAPTDDDEVIRAM
;
A
#
# COMPACT_ATOMS: atom_id res chain seq x y z
N MET A 1 10.89 40.74 0.35
CA MET A 1 10.92 40.35 1.77
C MET A 1 10.35 38.95 1.85
N PRO A 2 11.10 37.90 2.15
CA PRO A 2 10.58 36.54 2.20
C PRO A 2 9.87 36.29 3.54
N LYS A 3 8.65 35.79 3.46
CA LYS A 3 7.88 35.34 4.63
C LYS A 3 8.46 34.04 5.17
N LYS A 4 8.83 34.05 6.44
CA LYS A 4 9.28 32.89 7.21
C LYS A 4 8.15 31.85 7.28
N PHE A 5 8.38 30.66 6.79
CA PHE A 5 7.56 29.47 7.03
C PHE A 5 7.74 29.01 8.48
N SER A 6 6.64 28.84 9.18
CA SER A 6 6.55 28.44 10.58
C SER A 6 6.81 26.95 10.74
N SER A 7 7.56 26.58 11.76
CA SER A 7 8.08 25.24 12.10
C SER A 7 7.06 24.27 12.72
N THR A 8 5.83 24.24 12.26
CA THR A 8 4.74 23.46 12.89
C THR A 8 4.49 22.08 12.25
N ASN A 9 5.15 21.73 11.15
CA ASN A 9 4.91 20.45 10.45
C ASN A 9 5.85 19.29 10.84
N GLN A 10 6.78 19.49 11.77
CA GLN A 10 7.69 18.39 12.17
C GLN A 10 7.08 17.36 13.13
N SER A 11 5.96 17.66 13.78
CA SER A 11 5.37 16.75 14.78
C SER A 11 4.40 15.70 14.21
N VAL A 12 3.93 15.85 12.99
CA VAL A 12 2.93 14.94 12.40
C VAL A 12 3.58 13.73 11.71
N ILE A 13 4.82 13.86 11.27
CA ILE A 13 5.52 12.79 10.51
C ILE A 13 6.00 11.64 11.43
N THR A 14 6.23 11.91 12.71
CA THR A 14 6.73 10.90 13.67
C THR A 14 5.64 9.94 14.18
N GLN A 15 4.36 10.22 13.93
CA GLN A 15 3.24 9.39 14.42
C GLN A 15 2.69 8.38 13.39
N MET A 16 3.25 8.30 12.19
CA MET A 16 2.67 7.49 11.10
C MET A 16 3.47 6.23 10.72
N MET A 17 4.33 5.73 11.58
CA MET A 17 4.79 4.35 11.45
C MET A 17 3.69 3.40 11.94
N PRO A 18 3.36 2.32 11.20
CA PRO A 18 2.49 1.28 11.74
C PRO A 18 3.10 0.80 13.06
N ALA A 19 2.28 0.70 14.08
CA ALA A 19 2.69 0.21 15.43
C ALA A 19 3.37 -1.18 15.42
N ALA A 20 3.25 -1.93 14.33
CA ALA A 20 3.93 -3.21 14.11
C ALA A 20 5.47 -3.09 13.97
N LEU A 21 5.99 -1.96 13.50
CA LEU A 21 7.44 -1.75 13.34
C LEU A 21 8.13 -1.15 14.57
N MET A 22 7.37 -0.48 15.43
CA MET A 22 7.92 0.06 16.70
C MET A 22 7.81 -0.88 17.91
N GLN A 23 6.98 -1.94 17.85
CA GLN A 23 6.74 -2.85 18.97
C GLN A 23 7.58 -4.15 18.95
N ALA A 24 8.44 -4.36 17.96
CA ALA A 24 9.36 -5.51 17.91
C ALA A 24 10.56 -5.42 18.89
N ALA A 25 10.56 -4.43 19.77
CA ALA A 25 11.66 -4.19 20.69
C ALA A 25 11.48 -4.89 22.06
N SER A 26 11.04 -6.12 22.07
CA SER A 26 11.03 -6.94 23.30
C SER A 26 11.72 -8.27 23.04
N ALA A 27 12.72 -8.58 23.84
CA ALA A 27 13.47 -9.82 23.79
C ALA A 27 12.53 -11.05 23.91
N VAL A 28 12.61 -11.98 22.95
CA VAL A 28 11.83 -13.22 22.93
C VAL A 28 12.74 -14.40 23.18
N ALA A 29 12.38 -15.25 24.14
CA ALA A 29 13.09 -16.49 24.43
C ALA A 29 12.66 -17.60 23.46
N ALA A 30 13.59 -18.20 22.74
CA ALA A 30 13.36 -19.36 21.87
C ALA A 30 13.42 -20.68 22.66
N PRO A 31 12.48 -21.62 22.49
CA PRO A 31 12.54 -22.92 23.17
C PRO A 31 13.56 -23.85 22.48
N ARG A 32 14.41 -24.53 23.26
CA ARG A 32 15.23 -25.64 22.78
C ARG A 32 14.33 -26.79 22.35
N GLY A 33 14.48 -27.25 21.11
CA GLY A 33 13.90 -28.51 20.63
C GLY A 33 14.41 -29.71 21.38
N GLY A 34 13.64 -30.17 22.35
CA GLY A 34 13.91 -31.44 23.05
C GLY A 34 12.94 -32.50 22.55
N HIS A 35 13.46 -33.56 21.95
CA HIS A 35 12.74 -34.81 21.70
C HIS A 35 12.34 -35.43 23.04
N CYS A 36 11.06 -35.45 23.35
CA CYS A 36 10.52 -36.27 24.46
C CYS A 36 9.72 -37.42 23.92
N THR A 37 10.30 -38.62 24.08
CA THR A 37 9.56 -39.89 23.99
C THR A 37 8.64 -40.05 25.20
N ALA A 38 7.41 -40.43 24.93
CA ALA A 38 6.38 -40.68 25.95
C ALA A 38 6.70 -41.92 26.80
N LYS A 39 6.66 -41.79 28.12
CA LYS A 39 6.21 -42.84 29.05
C LYS A 39 5.65 -42.24 30.33
N GLY A 40 4.54 -42.77 30.74
CA GLY A 40 3.54 -42.27 31.65
C GLY A 40 3.84 -42.24 33.17
N ILE A 41 2.77 -41.85 33.88
CA ILE A 41 2.45 -42.03 35.30
C ILE A 41 2.71 -40.81 36.19
N GLY A 42 1.64 -40.36 36.87
CA GLY A 42 1.64 -39.75 38.19
C GLY A 42 1.05 -38.36 38.35
N ALA A 43 -0.22 -38.29 38.75
CA ALA A 43 -0.84 -37.06 39.18
C ALA A 43 -0.19 -36.50 40.45
N SER A 44 0.24 -35.26 40.46
CA SER A 44 0.56 -34.47 41.63
C SER A 44 0.08 -33.04 41.49
N LYS A 45 -0.56 -32.56 42.56
CA LYS A 45 -1.29 -31.28 42.71
C LYS A 45 -0.42 -30.08 42.39
N CYS A 46 -0.84 -29.28 41.42
CA CYS A 46 -0.27 -27.94 41.15
C CYS A 46 -1.04 -26.90 41.99
N VAL A 47 -0.30 -26.15 42.81
CA VAL A 47 -0.72 -24.94 43.50
C VAL A 47 -0.76 -23.78 42.51
N PRO A 48 -1.76 -22.89 42.50
CA PRO A 48 -1.80 -21.81 41.52
C PRO A 48 -0.84 -20.68 41.93
N SER A 49 0.26 -20.54 41.25
CA SER A 49 1.08 -19.33 41.30
C SER A 49 0.51 -18.28 40.36
N LYS A 50 0.46 -17.07 40.85
CA LYS A 50 -0.13 -15.85 40.29
C LYS A 50 0.16 -15.65 38.81
N CYS A 51 -0.93 -15.42 38.09
CA CYS A 51 -0.94 -15.05 36.67
C CYS A 51 -0.17 -13.75 36.44
N LEU A 52 1.05 -13.86 35.95
CA LEU A 52 1.76 -12.79 35.30
C LEU A 52 1.24 -12.74 33.87
N THR A 53 0.56 -11.66 33.54
CA THR A 53 0.08 -11.33 32.22
C THR A 53 1.28 -11.22 31.30
N ARG A 54 1.65 -12.33 30.64
CA ARG A 54 2.59 -12.33 29.53
C ARG A 54 1.94 -11.61 28.37
N LEU A 55 2.38 -10.42 28.04
CA LEU A 55 2.25 -9.86 26.71
C LEU A 55 2.96 -10.85 25.77
N ARG A 56 2.21 -11.78 25.21
CA ARG A 56 2.61 -12.53 24.03
C ARG A 56 2.59 -11.55 22.87
N VAL A 57 3.74 -10.96 22.52
CA VAL A 57 3.99 -10.65 21.13
C VAL A 57 4.16 -12.00 20.46
N SER A 58 3.06 -12.55 20.01
CA SER A 58 3.03 -13.70 19.13
C SER A 58 3.52 -13.21 17.77
N CYS A 59 4.82 -13.25 17.55
CA CYS A 59 5.33 -13.44 16.20
C CYS A 59 5.14 -14.93 15.87
N GLY A 60 3.88 -15.38 15.95
CA GLY A 60 3.46 -16.56 15.26
C GLY A 60 3.34 -16.14 13.81
N VAL A 61 4.02 -16.80 12.91
CA VAL A 61 3.52 -17.01 11.58
C VAL A 61 2.16 -17.68 11.79
N VAL A 62 1.14 -16.90 12.02
CA VAL A 62 -0.23 -17.28 11.75
C VAL A 62 -0.20 -17.37 10.24
N ALA A 63 -0.21 -18.61 9.72
CA ALA A 63 -0.63 -18.81 8.36
C ALA A 63 -1.85 -17.92 8.18
N PRO A 64 -1.85 -16.99 7.22
CA PRO A 64 -2.98 -16.10 7.06
C PRO A 64 -4.19 -16.99 6.93
N ASP A 65 -5.07 -16.89 7.91
CA ASP A 65 -6.38 -17.48 7.79
C ASP A 65 -6.92 -16.82 6.52
N THR A 66 -7.16 -17.61 5.49
CA THR A 66 -7.72 -17.18 4.22
C THR A 66 -9.18 -16.73 4.38
N THR A 67 -9.51 -16.14 5.51
CA THR A 67 -10.73 -15.35 5.68
C THR A 67 -10.51 -14.09 4.86
N LYS A 68 -11.21 -14.02 3.73
CA LYS A 68 -11.39 -12.83 2.88
C LYS A 68 -11.41 -11.59 3.78
N ASP A 69 -10.59 -10.60 3.44
CA ASP A 69 -10.66 -9.28 4.07
C ASP A 69 -12.12 -8.85 4.08
N LYS A 70 -12.70 -8.73 5.27
CA LYS A 70 -14.13 -8.43 5.46
C LYS A 70 -14.46 -6.96 5.28
N ARG A 71 -13.43 -6.12 5.10
CA ARG A 71 -13.63 -4.70 4.86
C ARG A 71 -14.27 -4.49 3.50
N ILE A 72 -15.14 -3.50 3.44
CA ILE A 72 -15.89 -3.14 2.23
C ILE A 72 -14.92 -2.47 1.25
N PRO A 73 -14.81 -2.98 0.01
CA PRO A 73 -13.95 -2.39 -1.01
C PRO A 73 -14.49 -1.03 -1.44
N VAL A 74 -13.59 -0.08 -1.62
CA VAL A 74 -13.90 1.27 -2.11
C VAL A 74 -13.08 1.54 -3.37
N THR A 75 -13.76 1.77 -4.48
CA THR A 75 -13.14 2.14 -5.76
C THR A 75 -13.23 3.66 -5.94
N VAL A 76 -12.09 4.30 -6.23
CA VAL A 76 -12.05 5.70 -6.63
C VAL A 76 -12.15 5.77 -8.15
N LEU A 77 -13.21 6.40 -8.65
CA LEU A 77 -13.45 6.62 -10.07
C LEU A 77 -13.06 8.04 -10.44
N THR A 78 -12.05 8.19 -11.28
CA THR A 78 -11.56 9.48 -11.77
C THR A 78 -11.49 9.51 -13.29
N GLY A 79 -11.07 10.62 -13.86
CA GLY A 79 -10.91 10.81 -15.29
C GLY A 79 -11.37 12.20 -15.72
N TYR A 80 -10.79 12.72 -16.79
CA TYR A 80 -11.02 14.08 -17.26
C TYR A 80 -12.49 14.37 -17.59
N LEU A 81 -12.86 15.65 -17.68
CA LEU A 81 -14.20 16.06 -18.04
C LEU A 81 -14.66 15.42 -19.37
N GLY A 82 -15.85 14.86 -19.37
CA GLY A 82 -16.42 14.23 -20.56
C GLY A 82 -15.89 12.85 -20.90
N SER A 83 -15.00 12.24 -20.10
CA SER A 83 -14.48 10.88 -20.34
C SER A 83 -15.54 9.78 -20.26
N GLY A 84 -16.66 10.03 -19.56
CA GLY A 84 -17.78 9.09 -19.43
C GLY A 84 -17.98 8.51 -18.03
N LYS A 85 -17.45 9.14 -16.97
CA LYS A 85 -17.58 8.69 -15.58
C LYS A 85 -19.02 8.47 -15.16
N THR A 86 -19.87 9.49 -15.26
CA THR A 86 -21.30 9.40 -14.94
C THR A 86 -22.02 8.36 -15.79
N THR A 87 -21.61 8.17 -17.07
CA THR A 87 -22.16 7.10 -17.91
C THR A 87 -21.80 5.72 -17.36
N LEU A 88 -20.56 5.54 -16.87
CA LEU A 88 -20.12 4.29 -16.25
C LEU A 88 -20.87 4.02 -14.95
N VAL A 89 -21.01 5.03 -14.09
CA VAL A 89 -21.76 4.93 -12.83
C VAL A 89 -23.20 4.52 -13.12
N ASN A 90 -23.87 5.16 -14.08
CA ASN A 90 -25.22 4.79 -14.50
C ASN A 90 -25.30 3.37 -15.09
N HIS A 91 -24.27 2.95 -15.84
CA HIS A 91 -24.20 1.56 -16.34
C HIS A 91 -24.12 0.55 -15.20
N ILE A 92 -23.31 0.81 -14.17
CA ILE A 92 -23.21 -0.04 -12.99
C ILE A 92 -24.54 -0.09 -12.24
N LEU A 93 -25.15 1.05 -11.96
CA LEU A 93 -26.43 1.14 -11.24
C LEU A 93 -27.59 0.48 -11.95
N THR A 94 -27.60 0.47 -13.28
CA THR A 94 -28.68 -0.15 -14.08
C THR A 94 -28.46 -1.62 -14.38
N ASN A 95 -27.23 -2.11 -14.28
CA ASN A 95 -26.91 -3.50 -14.51
C ASN A 95 -27.18 -4.34 -13.25
N LYS A 96 -28.32 -5.01 -13.20
CA LYS A 96 -28.71 -5.88 -12.06
C LYS A 96 -28.06 -7.26 -12.07
N GLU A 97 -27.32 -7.62 -13.12
CA GLU A 97 -26.74 -8.97 -13.25
C GLU A 97 -25.62 -9.24 -12.26
N HIS A 98 -24.93 -8.17 -11.78
CA HIS A 98 -23.83 -8.32 -10.81
C HIS A 98 -24.32 -8.68 -9.39
N GLY A 99 -25.59 -8.40 -9.03
CA GLY A 99 -26.19 -8.75 -7.74
C GLY A 99 -25.49 -8.15 -6.51
N LYS A 100 -24.65 -7.11 -6.70
CA LYS A 100 -23.91 -6.43 -5.62
C LYS A 100 -24.66 -5.17 -5.17
N ARG A 101 -24.64 -4.89 -3.87
CA ARG A 101 -25.16 -3.65 -3.27
C ARG A 101 -24.05 -2.62 -3.22
N VAL A 102 -24.15 -1.61 -4.06
CA VAL A 102 -23.11 -0.60 -4.24
C VAL A 102 -23.63 0.75 -3.80
N ALA A 103 -22.86 1.45 -2.95
CA ALA A 103 -23.09 2.86 -2.67
C ALA A 103 -22.23 3.73 -3.58
N ILE A 104 -22.80 4.81 -4.08
CA ILE A 104 -22.09 5.80 -4.89
C ILE A 104 -21.97 7.09 -4.09
N ILE A 105 -20.74 7.62 -4.01
CA ILE A 105 -20.45 8.93 -3.45
C ILE A 105 -19.98 9.81 -4.60
N GLU A 106 -20.78 10.77 -4.96
CA GLU A 106 -20.45 11.76 -6.00
C GLU A 106 -19.91 13.02 -5.39
N ASN A 107 -18.88 13.57 -6.02
CA ASN A 107 -18.27 14.82 -5.65
C ASN A 107 -18.24 15.74 -6.87
N GLU A 108 -19.29 16.54 -7.03
CA GLU A 108 -19.45 17.43 -8.17
C GLU A 108 -19.39 18.92 -7.81
N PHE A 109 -18.81 19.72 -8.73
CA PHE A 109 -18.74 21.16 -8.66
C PHE A 109 -20.00 21.76 -9.34
N GLY A 110 -20.89 22.36 -8.57
CA GLY A 110 -21.99 23.13 -9.15
C GLY A 110 -23.19 23.31 -8.23
N ASP A 111 -23.87 24.45 -8.36
CA ASP A 111 -25.04 24.82 -7.54
C ASP A 111 -26.30 23.98 -7.82
N VAL A 112 -26.33 23.18 -8.89
CA VAL A 112 -27.40 22.20 -9.19
C VAL A 112 -26.83 21.11 -10.08
N GLY A 113 -26.65 19.89 -9.55
CA GLY A 113 -26.23 18.72 -10.33
C GLY A 113 -27.28 18.38 -11.40
N ILE A 114 -26.94 18.58 -12.67
CA ILE A 114 -27.79 18.12 -13.79
C ILE A 114 -27.90 16.60 -13.74
N ASP A 115 -26.86 15.94 -13.22
CA ASP A 115 -26.75 14.48 -13.07
C ASP A 115 -27.62 13.96 -11.92
N ASP A 116 -27.83 14.73 -10.84
CA ASP A 116 -28.80 14.41 -9.78
C ASP A 116 -30.21 14.15 -10.33
N ALA A 117 -30.62 14.89 -11.35
CA ALA A 117 -31.93 14.71 -11.97
C ALA A 117 -32.01 13.45 -12.82
N LEU A 118 -30.89 12.99 -13.39
CA LEU A 118 -30.81 11.76 -14.18
C LEU A 118 -30.73 10.54 -13.26
N MET A 119 -29.94 10.60 -12.20
CA MET A 119 -29.81 9.51 -11.22
C MET A 119 -31.06 9.36 -10.35
N ALA A 120 -31.65 10.45 -9.86
CA ALA A 120 -32.90 10.42 -9.10
C ALA A 120 -34.09 9.89 -9.91
N LYS A 121 -34.04 9.95 -11.24
CA LYS A 121 -35.05 9.39 -12.12
C LYS A 121 -34.97 7.87 -12.22
N ASN A 122 -33.76 7.32 -12.17
CA ASN A 122 -33.50 5.89 -12.24
C ASN A 122 -33.64 5.20 -10.86
N ALA A 123 -33.40 5.92 -9.76
CA ALA A 123 -33.50 5.41 -8.39
C ALA A 123 -34.94 5.30 -7.84
N LYS A 124 -35.95 5.83 -8.54
CA LYS A 124 -37.36 5.81 -8.09
C LYS A 124 -38.13 4.55 -8.37
N GLU A 125 -37.59 3.61 -9.13
CA GLU A 125 -38.24 2.34 -9.41
C GLU A 125 -37.50 1.17 -8.75
N GLU A 126 -37.88 0.85 -7.51
CA GLU A 126 -37.68 -0.44 -6.80
C GLU A 126 -36.25 -1.05 -6.85
N ILE A 127 -35.19 -0.29 -6.51
CA ILE A 127 -33.87 -0.84 -6.32
C ILE A 127 -33.44 -0.60 -4.87
N GLU A 128 -33.06 -1.66 -4.15
CA GLU A 128 -32.47 -1.62 -2.82
C GLU A 128 -31.05 -1.04 -2.79
N GLU A 129 -30.69 -0.24 -3.77
CA GLU A 129 -29.39 0.41 -3.90
C GLU A 129 -29.47 1.83 -3.32
N GLU A 130 -28.63 2.13 -2.33
CA GLU A 130 -28.55 3.49 -1.79
C GLU A 130 -27.58 4.33 -2.60
N VAL A 131 -28.12 5.19 -3.45
CA VAL A 131 -27.37 6.30 -4.04
C VAL A 131 -27.32 7.43 -3.02
N VAL A 132 -26.17 7.67 -2.43
CA VAL A 132 -25.94 8.81 -1.54
C VAL A 132 -25.22 9.87 -2.35
N VAL A 133 -25.95 10.84 -2.83
CA VAL A 133 -25.39 12.02 -3.49
C VAL A 133 -24.94 13.00 -2.43
N MET A 134 -23.67 13.37 -2.48
CA MET A 134 -23.14 14.46 -1.65
C MET A 134 -23.03 15.72 -2.51
N LEU A 135 -23.88 16.66 -2.18
CA LEU A 135 -23.80 18.02 -2.70
C LEU A 135 -22.96 18.84 -1.72
N ASN A 136 -21.86 19.37 -2.17
CA ASN A 136 -21.19 20.60 -1.74
C ASN A 136 -19.68 20.51 -1.57
N GLY A 137 -18.98 21.28 -2.37
CA GLY A 137 -17.70 21.91 -2.02
C GLY A 137 -16.46 21.47 -2.79
N CYS A 138 -15.60 22.45 -3.03
CA CYS A 138 -14.29 22.33 -3.66
C CYS A 138 -13.38 21.27 -3.02
N ILE A 139 -12.68 20.54 -3.87
CA ILE A 139 -11.76 19.42 -3.53
C ILE A 139 -10.57 19.76 -2.62
N CYS A 140 -10.29 21.03 -2.28
CA CYS A 140 -8.98 21.35 -1.71
C CYS A 140 -8.86 21.24 -0.21
N CYS A 141 -9.57 21.01 0.70
CA CYS A 141 -9.33 20.76 2.13
C CYS A 141 -10.57 20.26 2.91
N THR A 142 -11.75 20.56 2.41
CA THR A 142 -13.04 20.22 3.02
C THR A 142 -13.47 18.80 2.66
N VAL A 143 -13.14 18.35 1.46
CA VAL A 143 -13.58 17.06 0.89
C VAL A 143 -13.15 15.85 1.70
N ARG A 144 -11.92 15.85 2.24
CA ARG A 144 -11.46 14.76 3.06
C ARG A 144 -12.29 14.59 4.34
N GLN A 145 -12.62 15.72 4.99
CA GLN A 145 -13.44 15.68 6.20
C GLN A 145 -14.88 15.25 5.91
N ASP A 146 -15.43 15.73 4.80
CA ASP A 146 -16.79 15.38 4.38
C ASP A 146 -16.89 13.91 3.95
N LEU A 147 -15.89 13.39 3.22
CA LEU A 147 -15.78 11.98 2.87
C LEU A 147 -15.71 11.09 4.10
N VAL A 148 -14.85 11.43 5.07
CA VAL A 148 -14.73 10.71 6.34
C VAL A 148 -16.06 10.70 7.08
N GLN A 149 -16.79 11.82 7.12
CA GLN A 149 -18.11 11.88 7.77
C GLN A 149 -19.12 10.95 7.10
N VAL A 150 -19.14 10.88 5.76
CA VAL A 150 -20.06 10.00 5.03
C VAL A 150 -19.71 8.55 5.25
N LEU A 151 -18.45 8.17 5.11
CA LEU A 151 -18.01 6.81 5.37
C LEU A 151 -18.30 6.39 6.82
N ASN A 152 -18.14 7.29 7.78
CA ASN A 152 -18.53 7.03 9.18
C ASN A 152 -20.05 6.90 9.36
N LYS A 153 -20.88 7.62 8.62
CA LYS A 153 -22.34 7.40 8.62
C LYS A 153 -22.69 6.02 8.05
N PHE A 154 -22.03 5.58 6.97
CA PHE A 154 -22.21 4.22 6.45
C PHE A 154 -21.79 3.18 7.50
N LYS A 155 -20.62 3.35 8.12
CA LYS A 155 -20.16 2.48 9.20
C LYS A 155 -21.18 2.35 10.32
N MET A 156 -21.71 3.46 10.83
CA MET A 156 -22.73 3.43 11.88
C MET A 156 -23.98 2.65 11.45
N ARG A 157 -24.42 2.76 10.21
CA ARG A 157 -25.59 2.03 9.69
C ARG A 157 -25.29 0.55 9.48
N ILE A 158 -24.05 0.22 9.06
CA ILE A 158 -23.58 -1.17 8.93
C ILE A 158 -23.50 -1.82 10.31
N ASP A 159 -22.92 -1.15 11.29
CA ASP A 159 -22.81 -1.65 12.68
C ASP A 159 -24.19 -1.87 13.31
N GLN A 160 -25.22 -1.14 12.88
CA GLN A 160 -26.62 -1.29 13.30
C GLN A 160 -27.40 -2.33 12.46
N ASP A 161 -26.75 -3.05 11.54
CA ASP A 161 -27.38 -3.98 10.58
C ASP A 161 -28.52 -3.34 9.74
N SER A 162 -28.48 -1.99 9.59
CA SER A 162 -29.47 -1.22 8.82
C SER A 162 -29.00 -0.93 7.39
N LEU A 163 -27.74 -1.22 7.06
CA LEU A 163 -27.15 -1.07 5.74
C LEU A 163 -26.22 -2.24 5.46
N LYS A 164 -26.33 -2.80 4.27
CA LYS A 164 -25.44 -3.89 3.80
C LYS A 164 -24.86 -3.47 2.46
N LEU A 165 -23.54 -3.31 2.39
CA LEU A 165 -22.82 -2.93 1.20
C LEU A 165 -21.81 -4.01 0.81
N ASP A 166 -21.72 -4.26 -0.50
CA ASP A 166 -20.71 -5.14 -1.10
C ASP A 166 -19.58 -4.31 -1.73
N GLY A 167 -19.77 -2.99 -1.90
CA GLY A 167 -18.77 -2.05 -2.38
C GLY A 167 -19.22 -0.59 -2.31
N VAL A 168 -18.26 0.32 -2.43
CA VAL A 168 -18.49 1.77 -2.55
C VAL A 168 -17.72 2.28 -3.75
N ILE A 169 -18.34 3.15 -4.55
CA ILE A 169 -17.67 3.90 -5.61
C ILE A 169 -17.66 5.37 -5.22
N ILE A 170 -16.49 6.00 -5.29
CA ILE A 170 -16.34 7.44 -5.10
C ILE A 170 -16.00 8.05 -6.45
N GLU A 171 -16.95 8.77 -7.06
CA GLU A 171 -16.70 9.53 -8.28
C GLU A 171 -16.07 10.87 -7.94
N THR A 172 -14.90 11.16 -8.52
CA THR A 172 -14.25 12.47 -8.40
C THR A 172 -14.67 13.39 -9.54
N THR A 173 -14.55 14.71 -9.33
CA THR A 173 -14.76 15.67 -10.41
C THR A 173 -13.74 15.45 -11.53
N GLY A 174 -14.09 15.88 -12.75
CA GLY A 174 -13.24 15.70 -13.93
C GLY A 174 -11.89 16.40 -13.91
N MET A 175 -11.66 17.29 -12.94
CA MET A 175 -10.39 18.02 -12.75
C MET A 175 -9.78 17.76 -11.38
N ALA A 176 -10.16 16.65 -10.72
CA ALA A 176 -9.65 16.33 -9.40
C ALA A 176 -8.40 15.47 -9.47
N ASP A 177 -7.43 15.78 -8.60
CA ASP A 177 -6.40 14.86 -8.17
C ASP A 177 -7.05 13.76 -7.29
N PRO A 178 -6.92 12.47 -7.65
CA PRO A 178 -7.49 11.38 -6.86
C PRO A 178 -6.72 11.09 -5.57
N ALA A 179 -5.50 11.60 -5.41
CA ALA A 179 -4.61 11.26 -4.29
C ALA A 179 -5.20 11.63 -2.92
N PRO A 180 -5.80 12.81 -2.68
CA PRO A 180 -6.40 13.15 -1.38
C PRO A 180 -7.51 12.19 -0.96
N VAL A 181 -8.30 11.70 -1.92
CA VAL A 181 -9.34 10.70 -1.68
C VAL A 181 -8.72 9.36 -1.28
N ALA A 182 -7.74 8.88 -2.06
CA ALA A 182 -7.04 7.64 -1.77
C ALA A 182 -6.32 7.67 -0.41
N GLN A 183 -5.67 8.78 -0.06
CA GLN A 183 -4.97 8.96 1.21
C GLN A 183 -5.87 8.85 2.44
N THR A 184 -7.17 9.13 2.31
CA THR A 184 -8.12 9.01 3.43
C THR A 184 -8.12 7.60 4.03
N PHE A 185 -7.97 6.58 3.19
CA PHE A 185 -7.98 5.17 3.60
C PHE A 185 -6.70 4.73 4.31
N PHE A 186 -5.63 5.51 4.23
CA PHE A 186 -4.36 5.23 4.93
C PHE A 186 -4.24 5.98 6.27
N VAL A 187 -4.97 7.09 6.44
CA VAL A 187 -4.76 8.01 7.56
C VAL A 187 -5.83 7.91 8.63
N ASP A 188 -7.06 7.53 8.26
CA ASP A 188 -8.18 7.53 9.17
C ASP A 188 -8.49 6.11 9.67
N ASP A 189 -8.15 5.83 10.93
CA ASP A 189 -8.36 4.52 11.55
C ASP A 189 -9.84 4.12 11.62
N SER A 190 -10.75 5.08 11.72
CA SER A 190 -12.19 4.81 11.76
C SER A 190 -12.70 4.31 10.41
N VAL A 191 -12.16 4.85 9.33
CA VAL A 191 -12.46 4.45 7.96
C VAL A 191 -11.78 3.12 7.63
N SER A 192 -10.47 3.02 7.84
CA SER A 192 -9.66 1.85 7.48
C SER A 192 -10.08 0.56 8.20
N SER A 193 -10.75 0.67 9.36
CA SER A 193 -11.29 -0.49 10.09
C SER A 193 -12.47 -1.17 9.39
N THR A 194 -13.21 -0.46 8.54
CA THR A 194 -14.45 -0.94 7.89
C THR A 194 -14.34 -0.97 6.37
N PHE A 195 -13.59 -0.03 5.82
CA PHE A 195 -13.40 0.14 4.38
C PHE A 195 -11.95 -0.07 4.00
N ARG A 196 -11.70 -0.56 2.80
CA ARG A 196 -10.37 -0.64 2.19
C ARG A 196 -10.38 0.04 0.82
N LEU A 197 -9.31 0.72 0.49
CA LEU A 197 -9.11 1.18 -0.88
C LEU A 197 -8.93 -0.06 -1.77
N ASP A 198 -9.81 -0.20 -2.76
CA ASP A 198 -9.82 -1.34 -3.67
C ASP A 198 -8.99 -1.08 -4.93
N GLY A 199 -9.10 0.15 -5.45
CA GLY A 199 -8.34 0.61 -6.59
C GLY A 199 -8.76 1.99 -7.06
N ILE A 200 -7.92 2.58 -7.92
CA ILE A 200 -8.21 3.83 -8.63
C ILE A 200 -8.46 3.48 -10.09
N VAL A 201 -9.67 3.74 -10.56
CA VAL A 201 -10.09 3.53 -11.95
C VAL A 201 -10.15 4.88 -12.65
N THR A 202 -9.37 5.03 -13.72
CA THR A 202 -9.34 6.25 -14.51
C THR A 202 -10.04 6.05 -15.85
N LEU A 203 -11.10 6.79 -16.10
CA LEU A 203 -11.73 6.83 -17.43
C LEU A 203 -11.00 7.82 -18.33
N VAL A 204 -10.60 7.34 -19.50
CA VAL A 204 -9.85 8.10 -20.50
C VAL A 204 -10.67 8.15 -21.80
N ASP A 205 -10.85 9.35 -22.35
CA ASP A 205 -11.43 9.57 -23.67
C ASP A 205 -10.36 9.31 -24.74
N ALA A 206 -10.45 8.18 -25.45
CA ALA A 206 -9.45 7.77 -26.44
C ALA A 206 -9.19 8.83 -27.53
N LYS A 207 -10.20 9.65 -27.85
CA LYS A 207 -10.07 10.67 -28.90
C LYS A 207 -9.37 11.93 -28.45
N HIS A 208 -9.51 12.32 -27.17
CA HIS A 208 -9.07 13.65 -26.72
C HIS A 208 -7.93 13.58 -25.67
N ILE A 209 -7.57 12.40 -25.19
CA ILE A 209 -6.59 12.28 -24.08
C ILE A 209 -5.24 12.91 -24.43
N GLU A 210 -4.71 12.68 -25.65
CA GLU A 210 -3.41 13.23 -26.04
C GLU A 210 -3.41 14.76 -25.96
N GLN A 211 -4.51 15.41 -26.39
CA GLN A 211 -4.67 16.85 -26.26
C GLN A 211 -4.63 17.30 -24.80
N HIS A 212 -5.28 16.55 -23.89
CA HIS A 212 -5.29 16.88 -22.47
C HIS A 212 -3.95 16.63 -21.80
N LEU A 213 -3.23 15.56 -22.20
CA LEU A 213 -1.89 15.27 -21.70
C LEU A 213 -0.86 16.33 -22.13
N ASP A 214 -1.03 16.89 -23.34
CA ASP A 214 -0.12 17.88 -23.92
C ASP A 214 -0.56 19.34 -23.66
N ASP A 215 -1.65 19.55 -22.90
CA ASP A 215 -2.17 20.89 -22.61
C ASP A 215 -1.19 21.67 -21.73
N PRO A 216 -0.65 22.81 -22.22
CA PRO A 216 0.40 23.52 -21.51
C PRO A 216 -0.16 24.13 -20.20
N ARG A 217 0.55 23.89 -19.11
CA ARG A 217 0.23 24.46 -17.78
C ARG A 217 1.25 25.54 -17.39
N PRO A 218 0.85 26.55 -16.62
CA PRO A 218 1.79 27.47 -16.01
C PRO A 218 2.82 26.75 -15.16
N GLU A 219 4.01 27.33 -15.03
CA GLU A 219 5.07 26.77 -14.19
C GLU A 219 4.57 26.52 -12.75
N GLY A 220 4.73 25.31 -12.25
CA GLY A 220 4.28 24.88 -10.90
C GLY A 220 2.82 24.45 -10.82
N VAL A 221 2.07 24.45 -11.93
CA VAL A 221 0.72 23.87 -12.01
C VAL A 221 0.81 22.51 -12.69
N GLU A 222 0.29 21.50 -12.03
CA GLU A 222 0.28 20.14 -12.53
C GLU A 222 -0.83 19.92 -13.56
N ASN A 223 -0.63 18.93 -14.44
CA ASN A 223 -1.64 18.57 -15.43
C ASN A 223 -2.51 17.44 -14.86
N GLU A 224 -3.75 17.75 -14.58
CA GLU A 224 -4.71 16.83 -13.95
C GLU A 224 -4.91 15.55 -14.75
N ALA A 225 -4.86 15.60 -16.10
CA ALA A 225 -4.98 14.41 -16.94
C ALA A 225 -3.77 13.47 -16.76
N VAL A 226 -2.56 14.04 -16.62
CA VAL A 226 -1.34 13.29 -16.36
C VAL A 226 -1.41 12.65 -14.97
N GLU A 227 -1.83 13.39 -13.94
CA GLU A 227 -1.97 12.87 -12.58
C GLU A 227 -2.98 11.73 -12.52
N GLN A 228 -4.17 11.92 -13.12
CA GLN A 228 -5.21 10.89 -13.15
C GLN A 228 -4.73 9.59 -13.78
N VAL A 229 -3.92 9.66 -14.85
CA VAL A 229 -3.29 8.49 -15.46
C VAL A 229 -2.20 7.90 -14.56
N ALA A 230 -1.38 8.74 -13.94
CA ALA A 230 -0.28 8.31 -13.06
C ALA A 230 -0.79 7.55 -11.83
N PHE A 231 -1.92 7.98 -11.25
CA PHE A 231 -2.52 7.31 -10.10
C PHE A 231 -3.34 6.07 -10.44
N ALA A 232 -3.68 5.84 -11.71
CA ALA A 232 -4.55 4.75 -12.13
C ALA A 232 -3.97 3.36 -11.78
N ASP A 233 -4.79 2.52 -11.18
CA ASP A 233 -4.58 1.07 -11.14
C ASP A 233 -5.11 0.43 -12.41
N ARG A 234 -6.24 0.96 -12.88
CA ARG A 234 -6.88 0.54 -14.12
C ARG A 234 -7.29 1.75 -14.94
N VAL A 235 -7.00 1.72 -16.21
CA VAL A 235 -7.47 2.70 -17.19
C VAL A 235 -8.57 2.06 -18.03
N ILE A 236 -9.75 2.69 -18.05
CA ILE A 236 -10.81 2.35 -19.00
C ILE A 236 -10.67 3.33 -20.17
N LEU A 237 -10.09 2.85 -21.27
CA LEU A 237 -9.94 3.61 -22.51
C LEU A 237 -11.28 3.61 -23.25
N ASN A 238 -12.04 4.64 -23.00
CA ASN A 238 -13.42 4.78 -23.48
C ASN A 238 -13.51 5.51 -24.83
N LYS A 239 -14.65 5.38 -25.50
CA LYS A 239 -14.94 6.00 -26.80
C LYS A 239 -14.04 5.50 -27.94
N ILE A 240 -13.66 4.23 -27.87
CA ILE A 240 -12.83 3.61 -28.91
C ILE A 240 -13.49 3.63 -30.30
N ASP A 241 -14.82 3.75 -30.35
CA ASP A 241 -15.63 3.90 -31.56
C ASP A 241 -15.35 5.21 -32.33
N LEU A 242 -14.64 6.16 -31.72
CA LEU A 242 -14.33 7.48 -32.30
C LEU A 242 -12.91 7.58 -32.88
N VAL A 243 -12.12 6.52 -32.79
CA VAL A 243 -10.71 6.48 -33.21
C VAL A 243 -10.40 5.20 -33.96
N ASP A 244 -9.34 5.20 -34.76
CA ASP A 244 -8.90 3.98 -35.43
C ASP A 244 -7.87 3.18 -34.58
N GLU A 245 -7.53 1.97 -35.03
CA GLU A 245 -6.65 1.06 -34.28
C GLU A 245 -5.23 1.64 -34.09
N LYS A 246 -4.73 2.39 -35.05
CA LYS A 246 -3.40 3.01 -34.95
C LYS A 246 -3.37 4.13 -33.89
N ASP A 247 -4.47 4.87 -33.82
CA ASP A 247 -4.63 5.90 -32.80
C ASP A 247 -4.77 5.26 -31.41
N LEU A 248 -5.49 4.13 -31.31
CA LEU A 248 -5.59 3.38 -30.06
C LEU A 248 -4.23 2.89 -29.58
N ASP A 249 -3.45 2.26 -30.45
CA ASP A 249 -2.10 1.77 -30.10
C ASP A 249 -1.20 2.92 -29.64
N ARG A 250 -1.27 4.09 -30.30
CA ARG A 250 -0.51 5.28 -29.92
C ARG A 250 -0.94 5.83 -28.56
N VAL A 251 -2.25 5.91 -28.32
CA VAL A 251 -2.81 6.36 -27.04
C VAL A 251 -2.43 5.42 -25.91
N GLU A 252 -2.53 4.12 -26.11
CA GLU A 252 -2.12 3.13 -25.12
C GLU A 252 -0.63 3.23 -24.79
N ALA A 253 0.21 3.37 -25.82
CA ALA A 253 1.66 3.60 -25.62
C ALA A 253 1.92 4.88 -24.83
N ARG A 254 1.18 5.96 -25.12
CA ARG A 254 1.29 7.23 -24.38
C ARG A 254 0.87 7.10 -22.92
N ILE A 255 -0.22 6.39 -22.63
CA ILE A 255 -0.65 6.08 -21.25
C ILE A 255 0.42 5.26 -20.53
N LYS A 256 0.94 4.21 -21.19
CA LYS A 256 1.98 3.35 -20.62
C LYS A 256 3.30 4.08 -20.37
N SER A 257 3.64 5.11 -21.15
CA SER A 257 4.82 5.94 -20.86
C SER A 257 4.72 6.74 -19.56
N ILE A 258 3.50 7.08 -19.12
CA ILE A 258 3.24 7.75 -17.84
C ILE A 258 3.14 6.72 -16.72
N ASN A 259 2.35 5.66 -16.94
CA ASN A 259 2.05 4.64 -15.95
C ASN A 259 2.16 3.25 -16.57
N THR A 260 3.36 2.66 -16.47
CA THR A 260 3.63 1.30 -16.99
C THR A 260 2.79 0.24 -16.32
N SER A 261 2.39 0.48 -15.07
CA SER A 261 1.68 -0.49 -14.23
C SER A 261 0.16 -0.50 -14.41
N ALA A 262 -0.43 0.49 -15.08
CA ALA A 262 -1.88 0.55 -15.25
C ALA A 262 -2.37 -0.55 -16.22
N PHE A 263 -3.35 -1.33 -15.79
CA PHE A 263 -4.06 -2.23 -16.70
C PHE A 263 -5.00 -1.40 -17.59
N ILE A 264 -4.88 -1.53 -18.93
CA ILE A 264 -5.72 -0.80 -19.88
C ILE A 264 -6.83 -1.71 -20.40
N GLN A 265 -8.07 -1.27 -20.28
CA GLN A 265 -9.25 -1.93 -20.81
C GLN A 265 -9.97 -1.01 -21.79
N ARG A 266 -10.15 -1.47 -23.03
CA ARG A 266 -10.90 -0.74 -24.07
C ARG A 266 -12.39 -0.81 -23.80
N ALA A 267 -13.10 0.29 -24.03
CA ALA A 267 -14.56 0.38 -23.83
C ALA A 267 -15.23 1.29 -24.87
N GLU A 268 -16.48 0.98 -25.15
CA GLU A 268 -17.38 1.82 -25.92
C GLU A 268 -18.57 2.22 -25.04
N LYS A 269 -18.90 3.53 -25.02
CA LYS A 269 -20.01 4.08 -24.21
C LYS A 269 -19.95 3.70 -22.74
N SER A 270 -18.73 3.60 -22.20
CA SER A 270 -18.44 3.19 -20.81
C SER A 270 -19.01 1.79 -20.45
N THR A 271 -19.22 0.92 -21.43
CA THR A 271 -19.73 -0.43 -21.21
C THR A 271 -18.58 -1.36 -20.88
N VAL A 272 -18.47 -1.75 -19.64
CA VAL A 272 -17.49 -2.73 -19.12
C VAL A 272 -18.18 -3.65 -18.12
N SER A 273 -17.58 -4.80 -17.83
CA SER A 273 -18.07 -5.65 -16.75
C SER A 273 -17.90 -4.94 -15.39
N VAL A 274 -18.81 -5.21 -14.45
CA VAL A 274 -18.76 -4.57 -13.12
C VAL A 274 -17.52 -5.00 -12.35
N GLU A 275 -17.01 -6.20 -12.59
CA GLU A 275 -15.75 -6.70 -12.03
C GLU A 275 -14.53 -5.90 -12.51
N SER A 276 -14.67 -5.15 -13.59
CA SER A 276 -13.63 -4.22 -14.07
C SER A 276 -13.55 -2.94 -13.24
N VAL A 277 -14.50 -2.70 -12.33
CA VAL A 277 -14.59 -1.50 -11.52
C VAL A 277 -14.65 -1.81 -10.03
N LEU A 278 -15.24 -2.96 -9.66
CA LEU A 278 -15.43 -3.36 -8.27
C LEU A 278 -14.65 -4.62 -7.96
N ASP A 279 -14.14 -4.70 -6.73
CA ASP A 279 -13.39 -5.84 -6.21
C ASP A 279 -12.11 -6.11 -7.03
N LEU A 280 -11.45 -5.01 -7.40
CA LEU A 280 -10.24 -5.01 -8.22
C LEU A 280 -9.05 -5.61 -7.49
N HIS A 281 -9.04 -5.49 -6.16
CA HIS A 281 -7.92 -5.86 -5.33
C HIS A 281 -6.58 -5.25 -5.82
N ALA A 282 -6.64 -4.03 -6.36
CA ALA A 282 -5.47 -3.38 -6.94
C ALA A 282 -4.39 -3.07 -5.90
N PHE A 283 -4.73 -3.10 -4.62
CA PHE A 283 -3.81 -3.04 -3.49
C PHE A 283 -3.48 -4.43 -2.91
N ASP A 284 -4.02 -5.50 -3.49
CA ASP A 284 -3.60 -6.89 -3.30
C ASP A 284 -2.67 -7.26 -4.47
N LEU A 285 -1.38 -7.08 -4.27
CA LEU A 285 -0.37 -7.31 -5.31
C LEU A 285 -0.35 -8.76 -5.81
N LYS A 286 -0.75 -9.72 -4.98
CA LYS A 286 -0.89 -11.12 -5.40
C LYS A 286 -1.92 -11.26 -6.50
N LYS A 287 -3.12 -10.75 -6.27
CA LYS A 287 -4.18 -10.76 -7.30
C LYS A 287 -3.79 -9.95 -8.52
N THR A 288 -3.09 -8.83 -8.32
CA THR A 288 -2.59 -8.03 -9.44
C THR A 288 -1.59 -8.83 -10.30
N ILE A 289 -0.67 -9.57 -9.70
CA ILE A 289 0.29 -10.44 -10.43
C ILE A 289 -0.40 -11.64 -11.06
N GLU A 290 -1.41 -12.23 -10.39
CA GLU A 290 -2.21 -13.33 -10.95
C GLU A 290 -3.02 -12.88 -12.17
N MET A 291 -3.56 -11.66 -12.15
CA MET A 291 -4.34 -11.08 -13.25
C MET A 291 -3.48 -10.56 -14.40
N ASP A 292 -2.31 -10.04 -14.10
CA ASP A 292 -1.34 -9.53 -15.06
C ASP A 292 0.08 -9.94 -14.63
N PRO A 293 0.56 -11.14 -15.06
CA PRO A 293 1.92 -11.60 -14.74
C PRO A 293 3.01 -10.69 -15.30
N GLU A 294 2.70 -9.88 -16.30
CA GLU A 294 3.62 -8.93 -16.92
C GLU A 294 3.53 -7.51 -16.31
N PHE A 295 2.64 -7.32 -15.33
CA PHE A 295 2.39 -6.05 -14.65
C PHE A 295 3.65 -5.29 -14.22
N LEU A 296 4.73 -6.00 -13.91
CA LEU A 296 6.03 -5.44 -13.51
C LEU A 296 7.15 -5.71 -14.55
N ASN A 297 6.83 -6.30 -15.71
CA ASN A 297 7.79 -6.52 -16.78
C ASN A 297 7.81 -5.32 -17.71
N THR A 298 8.76 -4.43 -17.52
CA THR A 298 8.89 -3.23 -18.34
C THR A 298 10.24 -3.21 -19.03
N ASP A 299 10.37 -3.97 -20.12
CA ASP A 299 11.55 -3.95 -20.98
C ASP A 299 11.58 -2.74 -21.95
N ASN A 300 10.57 -1.86 -21.89
CA ASN A 300 10.44 -0.72 -22.80
C ASN A 300 10.67 0.58 -22.04
N GLU A 301 11.92 1.01 -21.93
CA GLU A 301 12.26 2.40 -21.58
C GLU A 301 11.96 3.27 -22.82
N HIS A 302 10.79 3.88 -22.86
CA HIS A 302 10.48 4.94 -23.81
C HIS A 302 10.76 6.28 -23.14
N GLU A 303 11.87 6.93 -23.49
CA GLU A 303 12.10 8.34 -23.17
C GLU A 303 11.10 9.20 -23.96
N HIS A 304 10.10 9.69 -23.28
CA HIS A 304 9.28 10.80 -23.76
C HIS A 304 9.52 12.02 -22.88
N ASP A 305 9.51 13.19 -23.50
CA ASP A 305 9.74 14.51 -22.89
C ASP A 305 8.56 14.91 -21.97
N THR A 306 8.23 14.04 -21.01
CA THR A 306 7.19 14.26 -20.00
C THR A 306 7.84 14.39 -18.63
N THR A 307 7.40 15.40 -17.89
CA THR A 307 7.86 15.60 -16.50
C THR A 307 7.48 14.44 -15.57
N VAL A 308 6.46 13.64 -15.92
CA VAL A 308 6.01 12.46 -15.19
C VAL A 308 6.39 11.20 -15.95
N SER A 309 7.03 10.27 -15.27
CA SER A 309 7.51 9.00 -15.84
C SER A 309 7.40 7.85 -14.84
N SER A 310 7.63 6.63 -15.33
CA SER A 310 7.71 5.41 -14.52
C SER A 310 9.13 4.86 -14.55
N VAL A 311 9.59 4.36 -13.40
CA VAL A 311 10.85 3.62 -13.27
C VAL A 311 10.52 2.24 -12.72
N SER A 312 10.87 1.19 -13.45
CA SER A 312 10.72 -0.18 -13.01
C SER A 312 12.07 -0.81 -12.70
N ILE A 313 12.09 -1.58 -11.62
CA ILE A 313 13.29 -2.30 -11.16
C ILE A 313 12.91 -3.76 -10.96
N VAL A 314 13.70 -4.65 -11.56
CA VAL A 314 13.63 -6.10 -11.32
C VAL A 314 14.99 -6.53 -10.77
N GLU A 315 15.01 -7.23 -9.62
CA GLU A 315 16.22 -7.65 -8.94
C GLU A 315 16.06 -9.07 -8.36
N GLU A 316 16.93 -9.98 -8.76
CA GLU A 316 16.89 -11.38 -8.33
C GLU A 316 17.53 -11.60 -6.94
N HIS A 317 18.47 -10.73 -6.58
CA HIS A 317 19.14 -10.85 -5.30
C HIS A 317 18.26 -10.40 -4.15
N ALA A 318 18.41 -11.05 -3.00
CA ALA A 318 17.65 -10.70 -1.81
C ALA A 318 18.10 -9.36 -1.23
N LEU A 319 17.14 -8.58 -0.76
CA LEU A 319 17.36 -7.27 -0.15
C LEU A 319 17.51 -7.36 1.36
N ASP A 320 18.29 -6.47 1.93
CA ASP A 320 18.32 -6.26 3.38
C ASP A 320 17.15 -5.38 3.81
N LEU A 321 16.25 -5.90 4.66
CA LEU A 321 15.03 -5.21 5.09
C LEU A 321 15.32 -3.83 5.67
N GLY A 322 16.26 -3.72 6.61
CA GLY A 322 16.55 -2.44 7.26
C GLY A 322 17.11 -1.38 6.29
N SER A 323 17.86 -1.81 5.26
CA SER A 323 18.40 -0.91 4.26
C SER A 323 17.31 -0.41 3.32
N ILE A 324 16.45 -1.31 2.83
CA ILE A 324 15.36 -0.92 1.93
C ILE A 324 14.32 -0.04 2.64
N GLU A 325 13.99 -0.34 3.90
CA GLU A 325 13.11 0.51 4.70
C GLU A 325 13.70 1.91 4.92
N THR A 326 14.98 1.99 5.27
CA THR A 326 15.66 3.26 5.47
C THR A 326 15.67 4.07 4.18
N TRP A 327 16.05 3.45 3.07
CA TRP A 327 16.10 4.13 1.78
C TRP A 327 14.73 4.60 1.30
N LEU A 328 13.68 3.77 1.41
CA LEU A 328 12.31 4.16 1.05
C LEU A 328 11.79 5.29 1.93
N ASN A 329 12.06 5.26 3.24
CA ASN A 329 11.70 6.34 4.16
C ASN A 329 12.38 7.65 3.78
N ASP A 330 13.68 7.61 3.47
CA ASP A 330 14.44 8.80 3.06
C ASP A 330 13.94 9.33 1.70
N LEU A 331 13.59 8.44 0.78
CA LEU A 331 13.01 8.81 -0.52
C LEU A 331 11.68 9.54 -0.33
N VAL A 332 10.78 8.98 0.48
CA VAL A 332 9.46 9.58 0.78
C VAL A 332 9.61 10.92 1.48
N ARG A 333 10.54 11.05 2.43
CA ARG A 333 10.79 12.32 3.13
C ARG A 333 11.31 13.43 2.23
N ASN A 334 12.22 13.08 1.32
CA ASN A 334 12.95 14.07 0.51
C ASN A 334 12.25 14.37 -0.82
N LYS A 335 11.54 13.39 -1.40
CA LYS A 335 10.93 13.47 -2.73
C LYS A 335 9.47 12.99 -2.77
N GLY A 336 8.82 12.84 -1.63
CA GLY A 336 7.46 12.30 -1.57
C GLY A 336 6.42 13.15 -2.30
N ALA A 337 6.65 14.46 -2.47
CA ALA A 337 5.79 15.31 -3.28
C ALA A 337 5.88 14.99 -4.78
N ASP A 338 7.06 14.57 -5.26
CA ASP A 338 7.30 14.20 -6.65
C ASP A 338 6.96 12.72 -6.92
N MET A 339 6.82 11.90 -5.87
CA MET A 339 6.45 10.48 -5.97
C MET A 339 4.95 10.33 -5.92
N TYR A 340 4.31 10.06 -7.05
CA TYR A 340 2.87 9.88 -7.11
C TYR A 340 2.45 8.51 -6.61
N ARG A 341 3.17 7.47 -7.07
CA ARG A 341 2.86 6.10 -6.69
C ARG A 341 4.11 5.23 -6.61
N MET A 342 4.11 4.31 -5.67
CA MET A 342 5.11 3.25 -5.59
C MET A 342 4.39 1.93 -5.31
N LYS A 343 4.78 0.88 -6.02
CA LYS A 343 4.32 -0.50 -5.78
C LYS A 343 5.49 -1.46 -5.92
N GLY A 344 5.54 -2.46 -5.07
CA GLY A 344 6.57 -3.49 -5.20
C GLY A 344 6.33 -4.73 -4.39
N VAL A 345 6.86 -5.83 -4.92
CA VAL A 345 7.04 -7.09 -4.21
C VAL A 345 8.53 -7.26 -4.01
N LEU A 346 8.95 -7.45 -2.78
CA LEU A 346 10.36 -7.51 -2.43
C LEU A 346 10.76 -8.89 -1.89
N ASN A 347 11.86 -9.39 -2.41
CA ASN A 347 12.53 -10.57 -1.91
C ASN A 347 13.47 -10.19 -0.77
N ILE A 348 12.98 -10.33 0.46
CA ILE A 348 13.75 -9.98 1.67
C ILE A 348 14.60 -11.16 2.11
N ALA A 349 15.86 -10.88 2.39
CA ALA A 349 16.83 -11.89 2.79
C ALA A 349 16.41 -12.60 4.09
N GLY A 350 16.32 -13.94 4.03
CA GLY A 350 15.93 -14.79 5.15
C GLY A 350 14.43 -14.94 5.36
N SER A 351 13.58 -14.13 4.68
CA SER A 351 12.14 -14.30 4.76
C SER A 351 11.64 -15.40 3.83
N PRO A 352 10.76 -16.29 4.29
CA PRO A 352 10.06 -17.21 3.41
C PRO A 352 8.90 -16.57 2.67
N THR A 353 8.48 -15.37 3.09
CA THR A 353 7.31 -14.64 2.59
C THR A 353 7.72 -13.46 1.72
N ARG A 354 6.80 -13.01 0.87
CA ARG A 354 6.94 -11.78 0.09
C ARG A 354 6.79 -10.57 1.02
N PHE A 355 7.54 -9.53 0.77
CA PHE A 355 7.29 -8.23 1.40
C PHE A 355 6.61 -7.33 0.37
N MET A 356 5.40 -6.92 0.69
CA MET A 356 4.55 -6.09 -0.17
C MET A 356 4.73 -4.63 0.23
N PHE A 357 4.99 -3.76 -0.73
CA PHE A 357 5.12 -2.32 -0.49
C PHE A 357 4.25 -1.53 -1.46
N GLN A 358 3.57 -0.53 -0.94
CA GLN A 358 2.78 0.38 -1.75
C GLN A 358 2.72 1.77 -1.12
N ALA A 359 2.70 2.78 -1.97
CA ALA A 359 2.59 4.16 -1.54
C ALA A 359 1.76 4.99 -2.51
N VAL A 360 1.10 6.00 -1.95
CA VAL A 360 0.42 7.10 -2.64
C VAL A 360 0.96 8.40 -2.06
N HIS A 361 1.80 9.10 -2.80
CA HIS A 361 2.62 10.21 -2.31
C HIS A 361 3.43 9.81 -1.07
N MET A 362 3.29 10.58 0.02
CA MET A 362 4.01 10.36 1.28
C MET A 362 3.39 9.28 2.17
N MET A 363 2.26 8.68 1.76
CA MET A 363 1.58 7.63 2.51
C MET A 363 1.98 6.29 1.97
N PHE A 364 2.52 5.43 2.81
CA PHE A 364 2.95 4.11 2.41
C PHE A 364 2.56 3.04 3.43
N ASN A 365 2.42 1.82 2.93
CA ASN A 365 2.27 0.61 3.71
C ASN A 365 3.27 -0.43 3.23
N GLY A 366 3.85 -1.17 4.17
CA GLY A 366 4.72 -2.30 3.91
C GLY A 366 4.40 -3.44 4.86
N GLU A 367 4.13 -4.63 4.34
CA GLU A 367 3.78 -5.80 5.14
C GLU A 367 4.30 -7.09 4.52
N PHE A 368 4.55 -8.08 5.37
CA PHE A 368 4.82 -9.44 4.92
C PHE A 368 3.50 -10.12 4.58
N ASP A 369 3.47 -10.76 3.40
CA ASP A 369 2.32 -11.45 2.87
C ASP A 369 2.59 -12.98 2.79
N GLU A 370 2.00 -13.66 1.84
CA GLU A 370 2.10 -15.10 1.67
C GLU A 370 3.53 -15.59 1.35
N PRO A 371 3.84 -16.84 1.67
CA PRO A 371 5.08 -17.46 1.27
C PRO A 371 5.26 -17.51 -0.25
N TRP A 372 6.52 -17.43 -0.69
CA TRP A 372 6.87 -17.70 -2.08
C TRP A 372 6.46 -19.12 -2.47
N GLY A 373 5.88 -19.29 -3.65
CA GLY A 373 5.58 -20.61 -4.19
C GLY A 373 6.85 -21.46 -4.39
N SER A 374 6.73 -22.79 -4.28
CA SER A 374 7.88 -23.70 -4.41
C SER A 374 8.59 -23.63 -5.77
N GLU A 375 7.84 -23.33 -6.84
CA GLU A 375 8.34 -23.17 -8.21
C GLU A 375 8.48 -21.72 -8.63
N GLU A 376 8.17 -20.79 -7.73
CA GLU A 376 8.20 -19.37 -8.01
C GLU A 376 9.62 -18.82 -7.88
N LYS A 377 10.04 -18.04 -8.88
CA LYS A 377 11.29 -17.31 -8.83
C LYS A 377 11.20 -16.19 -7.81
N ARG A 378 12.08 -16.22 -6.82
CA ARG A 378 12.17 -15.15 -5.83
C ARG A 378 12.94 -13.98 -6.43
N GLU A 379 12.21 -12.92 -6.76
CA GLU A 379 12.80 -11.68 -7.27
C GLU A 379 12.01 -10.48 -6.74
N SER A 380 12.70 -9.37 -6.54
CA SER A 380 12.09 -8.10 -6.23
C SER A 380 11.64 -7.41 -7.51
N ARG A 381 10.42 -6.92 -7.53
CA ARG A 381 9.87 -6.09 -8.60
C ARG A 381 9.30 -4.83 -8.00
N PHE A 382 9.73 -3.68 -8.46
CA PHE A 382 9.33 -2.40 -7.91
C PHE A 382 9.11 -1.37 -9.01
N VAL A 383 8.01 -0.61 -8.90
CA VAL A 383 7.66 0.47 -9.84
C VAL A 383 7.52 1.76 -9.06
N PHE A 384 8.18 2.80 -9.56
CA PHE A 384 8.02 4.19 -9.14
C PHE A 384 7.31 4.95 -10.25
N ILE A 385 6.31 5.75 -9.91
CA ILE A 385 5.65 6.68 -10.82
C ILE A 385 5.70 8.05 -10.18
N GLY A 386 6.19 9.03 -10.90
CA GLY A 386 6.34 10.37 -10.34
C GLY A 386 6.94 11.37 -11.31
N LYS A 387 7.15 12.57 -10.79
CA LYS A 387 7.65 13.73 -11.52
C LYS A 387 9.15 13.87 -11.37
N ASN A 388 9.81 14.19 -12.48
CA ASN A 388 11.27 14.44 -12.51
C ASN A 388 12.07 13.30 -11.85
N LEU A 389 11.70 12.05 -12.11
CA LEU A 389 12.37 10.88 -11.54
C LEU A 389 13.79 10.75 -12.12
N ASP A 390 14.78 10.66 -11.24
CA ASP A 390 16.13 10.30 -11.62
C ASP A 390 16.27 8.77 -11.61
N HIS A 391 16.18 8.17 -12.79
CA HIS A 391 16.18 6.72 -12.99
C HIS A 391 17.45 6.06 -12.43
N ASP A 392 18.62 6.68 -12.66
CA ASP A 392 19.91 6.13 -12.22
C ASP A 392 20.03 6.17 -10.70
N VAL A 393 19.60 7.26 -10.07
CA VAL A 393 19.60 7.41 -8.62
C VAL A 393 18.66 6.42 -7.96
N LEU A 394 17.46 6.19 -8.52
CA LEU A 394 16.49 5.21 -8.00
C LEU A 394 17.02 3.79 -8.16
N LYS A 395 17.50 3.41 -9.35
CA LYS A 395 18.08 2.08 -9.60
C LYS A 395 19.26 1.82 -8.68
N LYS A 396 20.16 2.79 -8.55
CA LYS A 396 21.34 2.67 -7.68
C LYS A 396 20.95 2.55 -6.20
N GLY A 397 20.06 3.41 -5.71
CA GLY A 397 19.61 3.36 -4.31
C GLY A 397 18.97 2.02 -3.97
N PHE A 398 18.19 1.44 -4.88
CA PHE A 398 17.63 0.12 -4.72
C PHE A 398 18.72 -0.97 -4.69
N GLN A 399 19.69 -0.92 -5.62
CA GLN A 399 20.82 -1.85 -5.67
C GLN A 399 21.70 -1.79 -4.42
N ASP A 400 21.88 -0.61 -3.84
CA ASP A 400 22.64 -0.43 -2.60
C ASP A 400 21.98 -1.13 -1.38
N CYS A 401 20.72 -1.57 -1.51
CA CYS A 401 20.01 -2.36 -0.51
C CYS A 401 20.17 -3.88 -0.66
N ILE A 402 20.86 -4.36 -1.71
CA ILE A 402 21.08 -5.78 -1.93
C ILE A 402 22.00 -6.35 -0.85
N LEU A 403 21.58 -7.46 -0.24
CA LEU A 403 22.37 -8.16 0.74
C LEU A 403 23.51 -8.95 0.06
N THR A 404 24.68 -8.36 -0.06
CA THR A 404 25.89 -9.04 -0.51
C THR A 404 26.72 -9.52 0.69
N PRO A 405 27.56 -10.55 0.55
CA PRO A 405 28.48 -10.98 1.61
C PRO A 405 29.37 -9.83 2.13
N ALA A 406 29.85 -8.96 1.24
CA ALA A 406 30.64 -7.78 1.61
C ALA A 406 29.84 -6.77 2.43
N PHE A 407 28.56 -6.58 2.09
CA PHE A 407 27.65 -5.72 2.83
C PHE A 407 27.35 -6.28 4.22
N GLU A 408 27.13 -7.61 4.32
CA GLU A 408 26.91 -8.28 5.59
C GLU A 408 28.13 -8.18 6.52
N GLU A 409 29.33 -8.39 6.00
CA GLU A 409 30.57 -8.22 6.76
C GLU A 409 30.79 -6.78 7.20
N LYS A 410 30.45 -5.80 6.36
CA LYS A 410 30.49 -4.38 6.75
C LYS A 410 29.52 -4.07 7.89
N LYS A 411 28.29 -4.61 7.83
CA LYS A 411 27.31 -4.49 8.92
C LYS A 411 27.82 -5.13 10.21
N LYS A 412 28.37 -6.35 10.16
CA LYS A 412 28.96 -7.03 11.32
C LYS A 412 30.10 -6.22 11.93
N ALA A 413 30.94 -5.60 11.09
CA ALA A 413 32.05 -4.79 11.55
C ALA A 413 31.62 -3.48 12.22
N ALA A 414 30.45 -2.95 11.86
CA ALA A 414 29.88 -1.72 12.42
C ALA A 414 29.24 -1.93 13.80
N LEU A 415 28.94 -3.19 14.20
CA LEU A 415 28.33 -3.49 15.49
C LEU A 415 29.28 -3.22 16.64
N ARG A 416 28.77 -2.64 17.74
CA ARG A 416 29.54 -2.27 18.95
C ARG A 416 30.17 -3.46 19.65
N PHE A 417 29.49 -4.62 19.62
CA PHE A 417 29.94 -5.79 20.36
C PHE A 417 30.29 -6.96 19.43
N LYS A 418 31.28 -7.76 19.84
CA LYS A 418 31.70 -8.96 19.10
C LYS A 418 31.13 -10.23 19.73
N ILE A 419 31.14 -11.33 18.97
CA ILE A 419 30.80 -12.67 19.50
C ILE A 419 31.65 -12.95 20.74
N GLY A 420 31.00 -13.45 21.79
CA GLY A 420 31.63 -13.76 23.06
C GLY A 420 31.63 -12.64 24.10
N THR A 421 31.27 -11.40 23.72
CA THR A 421 31.13 -10.29 24.66
C THR A 421 30.02 -10.56 25.67
N LYS A 422 30.30 -10.27 26.96
CA LYS A 422 29.29 -10.32 28.02
C LYS A 422 28.54 -9.01 28.03
N VAL A 423 27.21 -9.12 28.05
CA VAL A 423 26.29 -7.98 27.92
C VAL A 423 25.12 -8.08 28.89
N GLU A 424 24.50 -6.98 29.16
CA GLU A 424 23.17 -6.89 29.76
C GLU A 424 22.16 -6.49 28.68
N CYS A 425 21.06 -7.23 28.62
CA CYS A 425 19.94 -6.95 27.71
C CYS A 425 18.69 -6.63 28.49
N GLN A 426 17.92 -5.66 27.99
CA GLN A 426 16.61 -5.33 28.54
C GLN A 426 15.58 -6.38 28.14
N ILE A 427 14.86 -6.93 29.12
CA ILE A 427 13.75 -7.88 28.95
C ILE A 427 12.55 -7.34 29.72
N GLY A 428 11.63 -6.70 29.05
CA GLY A 428 10.56 -5.94 29.71
C GLY A 428 11.17 -4.79 30.53
N ASP A 429 10.90 -4.78 31.83
CA ASP A 429 11.43 -3.75 32.75
C ASP A 429 12.76 -4.13 33.44
N GLU A 430 13.30 -5.31 33.17
CA GLU A 430 14.49 -5.84 33.84
C GLU A 430 15.68 -6.01 32.88
N TRP A 431 16.90 -5.94 33.45
CA TRP A 431 18.14 -6.21 32.72
C TRP A 431 18.66 -7.61 33.01
N ALA A 432 18.77 -8.44 31.98
CA ALA A 432 19.30 -9.79 32.08
C ALA A 432 20.72 -9.89 31.52
N LYS A 433 21.55 -10.68 32.18
CA LYS A 433 22.96 -10.90 31.83
C LYS A 433 23.10 -12.08 30.88
N GLY A 434 23.91 -11.90 29.85
CA GLY A 434 24.14 -12.93 28.85
C GLY A 434 25.45 -12.73 28.08
N LYS A 435 25.63 -13.55 27.08
CA LYS A 435 26.78 -13.55 26.18
C LYS A 435 26.32 -13.57 24.73
N ILE A 436 26.90 -12.73 23.89
CA ILE A 436 26.63 -12.71 22.45
C ILE A 436 27.15 -13.99 21.83
N ILE A 437 26.27 -14.69 21.11
CA ILE A 437 26.60 -15.96 20.44
C ILE A 437 26.56 -15.83 18.91
N SER A 438 25.77 -14.87 18.36
CA SER A 438 25.70 -14.61 16.93
C SER A 438 25.51 -13.12 16.65
N LEU A 439 26.03 -12.66 15.50
CA LEU A 439 25.82 -11.31 14.97
C LEU A 439 24.89 -11.40 13.76
N LEU A 440 24.07 -10.37 13.55
CA LEU A 440 23.08 -10.28 12.48
C LEU A 440 22.20 -11.54 12.44
N TYR A 441 21.66 -11.90 13.59
CA TYR A 441 20.77 -13.05 13.72
C TYR A 441 19.48 -12.81 12.95
N ARG A 442 19.10 -13.78 12.12
CA ARG A 442 17.83 -13.76 11.39
C ARG A 442 16.90 -14.83 11.94
N ASP A 443 15.68 -14.45 12.23
CA ASP A 443 14.63 -15.39 12.58
C ASP A 443 13.92 -15.96 11.33
N GLU A 444 12.93 -16.82 11.53
CA GLU A 444 12.15 -17.44 10.46
C GLU A 444 11.28 -16.44 9.69
N SER A 445 11.04 -15.25 10.22
CA SER A 445 10.30 -14.17 9.53
C SER A 445 11.20 -13.33 8.62
N GLY A 446 12.52 -13.54 8.68
CA GLY A 446 13.51 -12.72 7.97
C GLY A 446 13.93 -11.45 8.72
N MET A 447 13.38 -11.20 9.91
CA MET A 447 13.83 -10.09 10.74
C MET A 447 15.28 -10.31 11.17
N CYS A 448 16.11 -9.28 10.95
CA CYS A 448 17.52 -9.31 11.29
C CYS A 448 17.78 -8.51 12.56
N ALA A 449 18.13 -9.20 13.65
CA ALA A 449 18.55 -8.57 14.89
C ALA A 449 20.08 -8.44 14.94
N PRO A 450 20.65 -7.33 15.42
CA PRO A 450 22.10 -7.14 15.59
C PRO A 450 22.78 -8.28 16.34
N TYR A 451 22.15 -8.78 17.41
CA TYR A 451 22.75 -9.76 18.29
C TYR A 451 21.77 -10.87 18.68
N GLN A 452 22.25 -12.12 18.67
CA GLN A 452 21.65 -13.21 19.41
C GLN A 452 22.47 -13.46 20.69
N ILE A 453 21.80 -13.62 21.82
CA ILE A 453 22.40 -13.65 23.13
C ILE A 453 21.91 -14.88 23.89
N GLU A 454 22.84 -15.60 24.47
CA GLU A 454 22.56 -16.67 25.43
C GLU A 454 22.63 -16.09 26.84
N LEU A 455 21.51 -16.11 27.56
CA LEU A 455 21.42 -15.70 28.94
C LEU A 455 22.09 -16.71 29.87
N ASN A 456 22.39 -16.31 31.11
CA ASN A 456 23.05 -17.17 32.09
C ASN A 456 22.25 -18.40 32.46
N ASP A 457 20.96 -18.44 32.24
CA ASP A 457 20.06 -19.59 32.44
C ASP A 457 19.95 -20.50 31.19
N GLY A 458 20.70 -20.18 30.13
CA GLY A 458 20.69 -20.88 28.86
C GLY A 458 19.55 -20.47 27.91
N THR A 459 18.74 -19.48 28.26
CA THR A 459 17.69 -18.95 27.38
C THR A 459 18.33 -18.16 26.23
N LEU A 460 17.85 -18.38 25.01
CA LEU A 460 18.25 -17.63 23.84
C LEU A 460 17.29 -16.45 23.60
N ILE A 461 17.87 -15.27 23.47
CA ILE A 461 17.15 -14.06 23.14
C ILE A 461 17.87 -13.31 22.02
N TYR A 462 17.26 -12.29 21.48
CA TYR A 462 17.93 -11.36 20.56
C TYR A 462 17.72 -9.91 20.98
N ALA A 463 18.71 -9.06 20.68
CA ALA A 463 18.61 -7.63 20.83
C ALA A 463 18.19 -7.03 19.49
N PRO A 464 17.03 -6.36 19.40
CA PRO A 464 16.49 -5.86 18.13
C PRO A 464 17.26 -4.64 17.60
N THR A 465 17.91 -3.90 18.47
CA THR A 465 18.71 -2.71 18.15
C THR A 465 20.06 -2.74 18.85
N ASP A 466 21.04 -2.00 18.32
CA ASP A 466 22.38 -1.86 18.89
C ASP A 466 22.50 -0.50 19.60
N ASP A 467 21.70 -0.28 20.64
CA ASP A 467 21.70 0.90 21.49
C ASP A 467 21.74 0.55 22.98
N ASP A 468 22.04 1.56 23.81
CA ASP A 468 22.21 1.36 25.26
C ASP A 468 20.88 1.15 26.01
N GLU A 469 19.75 1.43 25.38
CA GLU A 469 18.41 1.16 25.94
C GLU A 469 18.05 -0.31 25.86
N VAL A 470 18.61 -1.04 24.87
CA VAL A 470 18.32 -2.44 24.62
C VAL A 470 19.48 -3.37 25.03
N ILE A 471 20.72 -2.99 24.74
CA ILE A 471 21.92 -3.79 25.04
C ILE A 471 23.10 -2.90 25.45
N ARG A 472 23.77 -3.28 26.52
CA ARG A 472 24.94 -2.56 27.04
C ARG A 472 26.06 -3.49 27.53
N ALA A 473 27.27 -3.01 27.55
CA ALA A 473 28.41 -3.75 28.10
C ALA A 473 28.23 -3.98 29.60
N MET A 474 28.69 -5.15 30.05
CA MET A 474 28.80 -5.44 31.50
C MET A 474 30.02 -4.80 32.11
#